data_71a0a0a289a554f97dcd724fb561b91d
#
_entry.id   71a0a0a289a554f97dcd724fb561b91d
#
_cell.length_a   1.000
_cell.length_b   1.000
_cell.length_c   1.000
_cell.angle_alpha   90.00
_cell.angle_beta   90.00
_cell.angle_gamma   90.00
#
_symmetry.space_group_name_H-M   'P 1'
#
loop_
_entity.id
_entity.type
_entity.pdbx_description
1 polymer ?
#
loop_
_entity_poly.entity_id
_entity_poly.type
_entity_poly.pdbx_seq_one_letter_code
_entity_poly.pdbx_strand_id
1 'polypeptide(L)'
;MSAHGDSDRQDVTNLDGNKAVGLSRREVLRDTTLLAMSAVALPSLLAACGGSKTTSSPATASGGATDWKQFQGTTLNFISENTAPSAAIAADSAAFTEKTGMTIKIQQMELGALVQKVALDFGSGRASYDIIYADPYQVLAPYYQGLVDLNKFVSDTSLPQIPLGIGDFIPAQLLTVGRFLDESKLYALPYDCPTMIWFYRKDIFAKYKDQMSQALGFDPTPSVDSTWEQYYQIAKWFNANKAKTGIPYGTGHQAKQYDSLMCDFSNILAAYGGGYFADDAKVGGLGSESPGACMLDQPEAIQAAEFYMKLLAIANPASTTWDWSGADAGFQAEQMVMVPNWHEFAAGDVKKFGEKVGYYRLPKGPKRSANIFGGTGIAINGGAAEKQQKAAWLFLLWATSPETQLADLKSKVGGGTPTRTSVYEMPEVIQNSKWPSTMPNLLATGAARDAWKPENVYMRPKISQWNQVDTVVFTELSKMLAGQQSPEATMKSAKQQIDKIVGA
;
A
#
# COMPACT_ATOMS: atom_id res chain seq x y z
N MET A 1 -25.55 -18.14 61.44
CA MET A 1 -25.03 -19.54 61.33
C MET A 1 -23.99 -19.45 60.23
N SER A 2 -22.74 -19.26 60.58
CA SER A 2 -21.68 -20.31 60.72
C SER A 2 -21.34 -20.86 59.36
N ALA A 3 -20.15 -20.90 58.89
CA ALA A 3 -18.78 -20.49 59.29
C ALA A 3 -17.81 -21.09 58.23
N HIS A 4 -16.68 -20.47 58.09
CA HIS A 4 -15.35 -21.05 57.81
C HIS A 4 -15.12 -21.71 56.45
N GLY A 5 -14.01 -21.58 55.81
CA GLY A 5 -12.62 -21.14 56.09
C GLY A 5 -11.85 -21.06 54.79
N ASP A 6 -10.96 -20.29 54.72
CA ASP A 6 -9.52 -20.33 55.04
C ASP A 6 -8.62 -20.68 53.83
N SER A 7 -7.80 -19.69 53.51
CA SER A 7 -6.39 -19.66 53.16
C SER A 7 -5.83 -20.64 52.11
N ASP A 8 -5.21 -20.08 51.08
CA ASP A 8 -3.77 -20.32 50.89
C ASP A 8 -3.13 -19.20 50.05
N ARG A 9 -2.28 -18.41 50.72
CA ARG A 9 -1.25 -17.58 50.12
C ARG A 9 -0.07 -18.49 49.80
N GLN A 10 0.36 -18.52 48.58
CA GLN A 10 1.74 -18.93 48.29
C GLN A 10 2.50 -17.79 47.62
N ASP A 11 3.45 -17.29 48.39
CA ASP A 11 4.62 -16.51 47.96
C ASP A 11 5.36 -17.27 46.84
N VAL A 12 5.70 -16.59 45.77
CA VAL A 12 6.79 -17.00 44.88
C VAL A 12 7.73 -15.81 44.74
N THR A 13 8.87 -16.01 45.33
CA THR A 13 10.08 -15.21 45.38
C THR A 13 10.63 -14.87 44.01
N ASN A 14 11.20 -13.67 43.97
CA ASN A 14 12.16 -13.12 42.99
C ASN A 14 13.17 -14.15 42.47
N LEU A 15 13.38 -14.12 41.16
CA LEU A 15 14.65 -14.47 40.53
C LEU A 15 15.07 -13.36 39.55
N ASP A 16 16.02 -12.59 40.03
CA ASP A 16 16.87 -11.69 39.24
C ASP A 16 17.71 -12.51 38.23
N GLY A 17 17.98 -11.90 37.10
CA GLY A 17 19.14 -12.21 36.33
C GLY A 17 18.93 -12.55 34.85
N ASN A 18 18.82 -11.55 33.99
CA ASN A 18 19.25 -11.74 32.61
C ASN A 18 20.03 -10.50 32.12
N LYS A 19 21.32 -10.68 32.06
CA LYS A 19 22.29 -9.69 31.54
C LYS A 19 22.11 -9.60 30.02
N ALA A 20 21.82 -8.40 29.55
CA ALA A 20 21.97 -8.01 28.17
C ALA A 20 23.45 -8.05 27.77
N VAL A 21 23.81 -8.85 26.79
CA VAL A 21 25.14 -8.85 26.16
C VAL A 21 25.09 -7.77 25.07
N GLY A 22 25.68 -6.61 25.42
CA GLY A 22 25.92 -5.54 24.46
C GLY A 22 27.12 -5.89 23.59
N LEU A 23 26.90 -6.02 22.29
CA LEU A 23 27.99 -6.08 21.31
C LEU A 23 28.57 -4.68 21.07
N SER A 24 29.84 -4.50 21.39
CA SER A 24 30.61 -3.28 21.30
C SER A 24 30.97 -2.96 19.83
N ARG A 25 30.78 -1.67 19.47
CA ARG A 25 31.06 -1.05 18.15
C ARG A 25 32.58 -0.86 17.87
N ARG A 26 33.46 -1.82 18.15
CA ARG A 26 34.92 -1.58 18.04
C ARG A 26 35.75 -2.69 17.38
N GLU A 27 35.22 -3.43 16.44
CA GLU A 27 36.05 -4.44 15.74
C GLU A 27 35.81 -4.58 14.22
N VAL A 28 35.55 -3.50 13.51
CA VAL A 28 35.65 -3.48 12.03
C VAL A 28 36.31 -2.21 11.56
N LEU A 29 37.61 -2.12 11.80
CA LEU A 29 38.52 -1.17 11.13
C LEU A 29 39.95 -1.69 11.23
N ARG A 30 40.38 -2.47 10.24
CA ARG A 30 41.77 -2.62 9.76
C ARG A 30 41.75 -3.60 8.58
N ASP A 31 41.85 -3.06 7.38
CA ASP A 31 42.93 -3.31 6.46
C ASP A 31 42.65 -2.61 5.13
N THR A 32 43.27 -1.44 5.02
CA THR A 32 43.52 -0.75 3.76
C THR A 32 44.90 -1.12 3.30
N THR A 33 45.00 -1.65 2.07
CA THR A 33 46.27 -1.55 1.31
C THR A 33 46.01 -1.26 -0.16
N LEU A 34 46.60 -0.19 -0.61
CA LEU A 34 46.74 0.34 -1.97
C LEU A 34 47.35 -0.67 -2.95
N LEU A 35 46.99 -0.54 -4.26
CA LEU A 35 47.88 -0.59 -5.43
C LEU A 35 47.10 -0.25 -6.68
N ALA A 36 47.29 0.94 -7.21
CA ALA A 36 48.16 1.33 -8.30
C ALA A 36 47.63 1.09 -9.75
N MET A 37 47.52 2.22 -10.43
CA MET A 37 47.23 2.41 -11.86
C MET A 37 48.11 1.59 -12.80
N SER A 38 47.51 1.19 -13.95
CA SER A 38 48.26 1.13 -15.21
C SER A 38 47.33 1.41 -16.39
N ALA A 39 47.56 2.51 -17.07
CA ALA A 39 47.03 2.84 -18.39
C ALA A 39 47.85 2.15 -19.47
N VAL A 40 47.20 1.54 -20.47
CA VAL A 40 47.86 1.21 -21.73
C VAL A 40 46.91 1.50 -22.92
N ALA A 41 47.52 2.12 -23.90
CA ALA A 41 46.99 2.78 -25.09
C ALA A 41 46.41 1.86 -26.15
N LEU A 42 45.52 2.49 -27.00
CA LEU A 42 45.10 2.02 -28.31
C LEU A 42 46.28 1.94 -29.29
N PRO A 43 46.13 1.14 -30.35
CA PRO A 43 46.33 1.70 -31.69
C PRO A 43 45.19 1.43 -32.68
N SER A 44 44.89 2.49 -33.41
CA SER A 44 44.14 2.51 -34.65
C SER A 44 44.93 1.90 -35.83
N LEU A 45 44.24 1.12 -36.68
CA LEU A 45 44.67 0.86 -38.06
C LEU A 45 43.46 0.85 -39.00
N LEU A 46 43.52 1.79 -39.94
CA LEU A 46 42.74 1.85 -41.18
C LEU A 46 43.35 0.94 -42.25
N ALA A 47 42.53 0.29 -43.06
CA ALA A 47 42.60 0.19 -44.55
C ALA A 47 41.74 -1.01 -44.99
N ALA A 48 40.83 -0.84 -45.82
CA ALA A 48 40.61 -0.62 -47.22
C ALA A 48 39.96 -1.82 -47.94
N CYS A 49 38.81 -1.54 -48.57
CA CYS A 49 38.22 -2.02 -49.83
C CYS A 49 38.22 -3.51 -50.21
N GLY A 50 37.00 -4.06 -50.45
CA GLY A 50 36.77 -5.22 -51.31
C GLY A 50 35.34 -5.72 -51.20
N GLY A 51 34.46 -5.40 -52.17
CA GLY A 51 33.05 -5.72 -52.12
C GLY A 51 32.72 -7.18 -52.36
N SER A 52 31.65 -7.63 -51.71
CA SER A 52 30.72 -8.67 -52.19
C SER A 52 29.40 -8.50 -51.44
N LYS A 53 28.34 -8.26 -52.19
CA LYS A 53 26.97 -8.23 -51.66
C LYS A 53 26.58 -9.63 -51.23
N THR A 54 26.51 -9.84 -49.95
CA THR A 54 25.71 -10.92 -49.35
C THR A 54 24.65 -10.26 -48.52
N THR A 55 23.42 -10.44 -48.93
CA THR A 55 22.18 -10.13 -48.16
C THR A 55 22.23 -10.93 -46.86
N SER A 56 22.68 -10.29 -45.78
CA SER A 56 22.47 -10.79 -44.43
C SER A 56 21.06 -10.41 -43.98
N SER A 57 20.18 -11.40 -43.96
CA SER A 57 18.96 -11.34 -43.14
C SER A 57 19.33 -10.92 -41.71
N PRO A 58 18.52 -10.07 -41.02
CA PRO A 58 18.79 -9.77 -39.65
C PRO A 58 18.73 -11.09 -38.86
N ALA A 59 19.82 -11.42 -38.17
CA ALA A 59 19.87 -12.48 -37.24
C ALA A 59 18.81 -12.18 -36.18
N THR A 60 17.71 -12.89 -36.21
CA THR A 60 16.81 -13.07 -35.07
C THR A 60 17.69 -13.59 -33.94
N ALA A 61 17.96 -12.76 -32.96
CA ALA A 61 18.50 -13.22 -31.69
C ALA A 61 17.49 -14.25 -31.14
N SER A 62 17.80 -15.54 -31.32
CA SER A 62 17.12 -16.62 -30.61
C SER A 62 17.51 -16.46 -29.14
N GLY A 63 16.78 -15.61 -28.42
CA GLY A 63 16.73 -15.69 -26.97
C GLY A 63 16.23 -17.10 -26.65
N GLY A 64 17.09 -17.95 -26.08
CA GLY A 64 16.72 -19.26 -25.64
C GLY A 64 15.45 -19.13 -24.79
N ALA A 65 14.40 -19.88 -25.15
CA ALA A 65 13.18 -19.90 -24.38
C ALA A 65 13.56 -20.37 -22.96
N THR A 66 13.62 -19.45 -22.02
CA THR A 66 13.94 -19.74 -20.62
C THR A 66 12.89 -20.69 -20.09
N ASP A 67 13.35 -21.81 -19.55
CA ASP A 67 12.49 -22.90 -19.10
C ASP A 67 11.76 -22.52 -17.81
N TRP A 68 10.47 -22.29 -17.91
CA TRP A 68 9.60 -22.06 -16.76
C TRP A 68 9.43 -23.31 -15.88
N LYS A 69 9.74 -24.51 -16.38
CA LYS A 69 9.61 -25.80 -15.67
C LYS A 69 10.89 -26.23 -14.95
N GLN A 70 11.96 -25.42 -14.97
CA GLN A 70 13.25 -25.76 -14.36
C GLN A 70 13.18 -26.07 -12.85
N PHE A 71 12.12 -25.64 -12.15
CA PHE A 71 11.86 -25.90 -10.73
C PHE A 71 10.61 -26.78 -10.51
N GLN A 72 10.17 -27.51 -11.52
CA GLN A 72 9.01 -28.41 -11.43
C GLN A 72 9.06 -29.29 -10.16
N GLY A 73 7.90 -29.49 -9.51
CA GLY A 73 7.75 -30.25 -8.27
C GLY A 73 8.11 -29.48 -7.01
N THR A 74 8.60 -28.21 -7.12
CA THR A 74 8.84 -27.36 -5.96
C THR A 74 7.51 -26.83 -5.41
N THR A 75 7.37 -26.78 -4.08
CA THR A 75 6.28 -26.08 -3.40
C THR A 75 6.81 -24.77 -2.84
N LEU A 76 6.09 -23.67 -3.08
CA LEU A 76 6.35 -22.33 -2.56
C LEU A 76 5.29 -21.97 -1.52
N ASN A 77 5.69 -21.24 -0.48
CA ASN A 77 4.81 -20.70 0.54
C ASN A 77 4.78 -19.17 0.43
N PHE A 78 3.61 -18.62 0.21
CA PHE A 78 3.37 -17.17 0.12
C PHE A 78 2.50 -16.72 1.29
N ILE A 79 3.00 -15.79 2.11
CA ILE A 79 2.22 -15.09 3.13
C ILE A 79 1.68 -13.80 2.53
N SER A 80 0.36 -13.61 2.55
CA SER A 80 -0.31 -12.47 1.94
C SER A 80 -1.36 -11.87 2.86
N GLU A 81 -1.66 -10.60 2.64
CA GLU A 81 -2.83 -9.97 3.23
C GLU A 81 -4.11 -10.51 2.57
N ASN A 82 -5.20 -10.53 3.33
CA ASN A 82 -6.52 -10.93 2.84
C ASN A 82 -7.18 -9.75 2.09
N THR A 83 -6.77 -9.57 0.83
CA THR A 83 -7.28 -8.53 -0.08
C THR A 83 -7.91 -9.15 -1.31
N ALA A 84 -8.65 -8.34 -2.08
CA ALA A 84 -9.25 -8.77 -3.34
C ALA A 84 -8.21 -9.28 -4.36
N PRO A 85 -7.06 -8.59 -4.59
CA PRO A 85 -6.01 -9.12 -5.47
C PRO A 85 -5.40 -10.42 -4.95
N SER A 86 -5.20 -10.57 -3.65
CA SER A 86 -4.69 -11.83 -3.08
C SER A 86 -5.65 -13.00 -3.28
N ALA A 87 -6.96 -12.74 -3.19
CA ALA A 87 -7.99 -13.74 -3.49
C ALA A 87 -8.00 -14.11 -4.98
N ALA A 88 -7.82 -13.13 -5.89
CA ALA A 88 -7.75 -13.35 -7.33
C ALA A 88 -6.55 -14.24 -7.71
N ILE A 89 -5.35 -13.89 -7.24
CA ILE A 89 -4.13 -14.70 -7.46
C ILE A 89 -4.27 -16.13 -6.88
N ALA A 90 -4.89 -16.27 -5.72
CA ALA A 90 -5.14 -17.59 -5.14
C ALA A 90 -6.10 -18.43 -6.01
N ALA A 91 -7.15 -17.80 -6.55
CA ALA A 91 -8.08 -18.46 -7.46
C ALA A 91 -7.40 -18.90 -8.78
N ASP A 92 -6.45 -18.10 -9.28
CA ASP A 92 -5.72 -18.37 -10.53
C ASP A 92 -4.44 -19.20 -10.34
N SER A 93 -4.14 -19.66 -9.13
CA SER A 93 -2.92 -20.43 -8.81
C SER A 93 -2.72 -21.71 -9.65
N ALA A 94 -3.80 -22.29 -10.18
CA ALA A 94 -3.75 -23.42 -11.10
C ALA A 94 -3.01 -23.06 -12.41
N ALA A 95 -3.15 -21.84 -12.94
CA ALA A 95 -2.44 -21.37 -14.12
C ALA A 95 -0.93 -21.25 -13.89
N PHE A 96 -0.52 -20.84 -12.68
CA PHE A 96 0.89 -20.89 -12.27
C PHE A 96 1.43 -22.34 -12.28
N THR A 97 0.67 -23.27 -11.70
CA THR A 97 1.06 -24.68 -11.66
C THR A 97 1.15 -25.30 -13.06
N GLU A 98 0.22 -25.02 -13.94
CA GLU A 98 0.25 -25.48 -15.33
C GLU A 98 1.50 -24.95 -16.07
N LYS A 99 1.80 -23.67 -15.92
CA LYS A 99 2.94 -23.01 -16.55
C LYS A 99 4.29 -23.55 -16.07
N THR A 100 4.41 -23.83 -14.75
CA THR A 100 5.71 -24.06 -14.11
C THR A 100 5.92 -25.48 -13.58
N GLY A 101 4.85 -26.24 -13.38
CA GLY A 101 4.89 -27.52 -12.65
C GLY A 101 5.17 -27.37 -11.15
N MET A 102 5.15 -26.14 -10.62
CA MET A 102 5.30 -25.84 -9.19
C MET A 102 3.95 -25.71 -8.50
N THR A 103 3.92 -25.88 -7.19
CA THR A 103 2.75 -25.64 -6.35
C THR A 103 2.97 -24.38 -5.53
N ILE A 104 1.96 -23.49 -5.43
CA ILE A 104 1.98 -22.35 -4.53
C ILE A 104 0.95 -22.55 -3.42
N LYS A 105 1.35 -22.35 -2.17
CA LYS A 105 0.49 -22.31 -0.99
C LYS A 105 0.40 -20.87 -0.52
N ILE A 106 -0.78 -20.28 -0.62
CA ILE A 106 -1.02 -18.88 -0.25
C ILE A 106 -1.76 -18.85 1.09
N GLN A 107 -1.12 -18.29 2.11
CA GLN A 107 -1.72 -18.06 3.42
C GLN A 107 -2.16 -16.60 3.52
N GLN A 108 -3.46 -16.36 3.51
CA GLN A 108 -4.05 -15.03 3.62
C GLN A 108 -4.46 -14.74 5.06
N MET A 109 -4.23 -13.53 5.53
CA MET A 109 -4.62 -13.06 6.86
C MET A 109 -4.74 -11.53 6.90
N GLU A 110 -5.23 -11.01 7.99
CA GLU A 110 -5.29 -9.57 8.24
C GLU A 110 -3.87 -8.98 8.37
N LEU A 111 -3.68 -7.70 7.94
CA LEU A 111 -2.36 -7.08 7.81
C LEU A 111 -1.54 -7.11 9.11
N GLY A 112 -2.14 -6.78 10.25
CA GLY A 112 -1.44 -6.79 11.53
C GLY A 112 -0.91 -8.17 11.92
N ALA A 113 -1.68 -9.24 11.65
CA ALA A 113 -1.26 -10.61 11.88
C ALA A 113 -0.14 -11.04 10.89
N LEU A 114 -0.20 -10.57 9.65
CA LEU A 114 0.83 -10.78 8.64
C LEU A 114 2.15 -10.15 9.10
N VAL A 115 2.15 -8.88 9.49
CA VAL A 115 3.33 -8.14 9.96
C VAL A 115 3.99 -8.86 11.14
N GLN A 116 3.22 -9.31 12.12
CA GLN A 116 3.74 -10.07 13.26
C GLN A 116 4.39 -11.40 12.83
N LYS A 117 3.77 -12.14 11.91
CA LYS A 117 4.33 -13.41 11.42
C LYS A 117 5.60 -13.21 10.61
N VAL A 118 5.66 -12.18 9.77
CA VAL A 118 6.85 -11.82 9.00
C VAL A 118 7.98 -11.42 9.94
N ALA A 119 7.71 -10.61 10.97
CA ALA A 119 8.69 -10.24 11.99
C ALA A 119 9.26 -11.46 12.72
N LEU A 120 8.39 -12.40 13.12
CA LEU A 120 8.80 -13.64 13.78
C LEU A 120 9.60 -14.56 12.85
N ASP A 121 9.24 -14.64 11.57
CA ASP A 121 9.96 -15.48 10.59
C ASP A 121 11.37 -14.95 10.38
N PHE A 122 11.54 -13.65 10.16
CA PHE A 122 12.85 -13.01 10.06
C PHE A 122 13.66 -13.11 11.36
N GLY A 123 13.05 -12.84 12.51
CA GLY A 123 13.71 -12.91 13.81
C GLY A 123 14.17 -14.34 14.19
N SER A 124 13.46 -15.38 13.72
CA SER A 124 13.84 -16.78 13.95
C SER A 124 14.80 -17.34 12.93
N GLY A 125 14.98 -16.71 11.78
CA GLY A 125 15.78 -17.18 10.65
C GLY A 125 15.26 -18.47 10.01
N ARG A 126 13.99 -18.83 10.20
CA ARG A 126 13.42 -20.10 9.72
C ARG A 126 13.08 -20.09 8.22
N ALA A 127 12.82 -18.92 7.66
CA ALA A 127 12.34 -18.73 6.29
C ALA A 127 11.15 -19.66 5.96
N SER A 128 10.11 -19.61 6.81
CA SER A 128 8.91 -20.44 6.64
C SER A 128 8.08 -20.02 5.42
N TYR A 129 8.27 -18.81 4.96
CA TYR A 129 7.66 -18.25 3.77
C TYR A 129 8.74 -17.92 2.75
N ASP A 130 8.56 -18.36 1.50
CA ASP A 130 9.47 -18.07 0.38
C ASP A 130 9.17 -16.70 -0.22
N ILE A 131 7.87 -16.34 -0.23
CA ILE A 131 7.34 -15.10 -0.82
C ILE A 131 6.56 -14.33 0.25
N ILE A 132 6.75 -13.02 0.26
CA ILE A 132 6.21 -12.12 1.26
C ILE A 132 5.45 -11.00 0.58
N TYR A 133 4.21 -10.76 1.02
CA TYR A 133 3.45 -9.56 0.73
C TYR A 133 4.17 -8.38 1.39
N ALA A 134 4.78 -7.54 0.59
CA ALA A 134 5.69 -6.50 1.04
C ALA A 134 5.00 -5.13 0.97
N ASP A 135 4.08 -4.87 1.93
CA ASP A 135 3.62 -3.50 2.16
C ASP A 135 4.83 -2.59 2.37
N PRO A 136 4.95 -1.45 1.66
CA PRO A 136 6.14 -0.62 1.69
C PRO A 136 6.44 -0.02 3.06
N TYR A 137 5.42 0.18 3.87
CA TYR A 137 5.51 0.85 5.17
C TYR A 137 5.62 -0.14 6.32
N GLN A 138 4.77 -1.19 6.30
CA GLN A 138 4.65 -2.16 7.40
C GLN A 138 5.64 -3.33 7.27
N VAL A 139 6.12 -3.65 6.05
CA VAL A 139 6.98 -4.80 5.79
C VAL A 139 8.28 -4.42 5.09
N LEU A 140 8.22 -3.75 3.91
CA LEU A 140 9.46 -3.47 3.17
C LEU A 140 10.43 -2.63 3.98
N ALA A 141 10.04 -1.45 4.44
CA ALA A 141 10.94 -0.55 5.15
C ALA A 141 11.44 -1.12 6.49
N PRO A 142 10.59 -1.73 7.36
CA PRO A 142 11.07 -2.32 8.60
C PRO A 142 11.98 -3.54 8.42
N TYR A 143 11.81 -4.32 7.35
CA TYR A 143 12.47 -5.64 7.21
C TYR A 143 13.26 -5.81 5.92
N TYR A 144 13.59 -4.73 5.19
CA TYR A 144 14.28 -4.79 3.89
C TYR A 144 15.57 -5.61 3.91
N GLN A 145 16.30 -5.62 5.03
CA GLN A 145 17.53 -6.41 5.19
C GLN A 145 17.30 -7.92 5.15
N GLY A 146 16.08 -8.37 5.45
CA GLY A 146 15.66 -9.76 5.34
C GLY A 146 15.15 -10.13 3.93
N LEU A 147 15.04 -9.17 3.02
CA LEU A 147 14.55 -9.39 1.66
C LEU A 147 15.70 -9.52 0.66
N VAL A 148 15.45 -10.26 -0.40
CA VAL A 148 16.41 -10.39 -1.50
C VAL A 148 16.47 -9.14 -2.35
N ASP A 149 17.67 -8.65 -2.70
CA ASP A 149 17.85 -7.72 -3.83
C ASP A 149 17.58 -8.48 -5.15
N LEU A 150 16.41 -8.21 -5.74
CA LEU A 150 15.93 -8.89 -6.96
C LEU A 150 16.80 -8.64 -8.20
N ASN A 151 17.68 -7.61 -8.16
CA ASN A 151 18.60 -7.34 -9.26
C ASN A 151 19.50 -8.53 -9.60
N LYS A 152 19.77 -9.41 -8.61
CA LYS A 152 20.54 -10.64 -8.86
C LYS A 152 19.82 -11.58 -9.83
N PHE A 153 18.48 -11.58 -9.85
CA PHE A 153 17.70 -12.40 -10.79
C PHE A 153 17.47 -11.69 -12.13
N VAL A 154 17.33 -10.35 -12.10
CA VAL A 154 17.26 -9.53 -13.32
C VAL A 154 18.55 -9.69 -14.14
N SER A 155 19.70 -9.87 -13.50
CA SER A 155 20.98 -10.09 -14.17
C SER A 155 21.28 -11.54 -14.52
N ASP A 156 20.52 -12.52 -13.99
CA ASP A 156 20.71 -13.95 -14.25
C ASP A 156 20.01 -14.37 -15.54
N THR A 157 20.77 -14.48 -16.64
CA THR A 157 20.25 -14.84 -17.96
C THR A 157 19.77 -16.29 -18.06
N SER A 158 20.03 -17.14 -17.04
CA SER A 158 19.52 -18.51 -16.97
C SER A 158 18.06 -18.57 -16.49
N LEU A 159 17.52 -17.47 -15.98
CA LEU A 159 16.15 -17.35 -15.49
C LEU A 159 15.27 -16.57 -16.46
N PRO A 160 13.94 -16.83 -16.48
CA PRO A 160 12.99 -15.95 -17.13
C PRO A 160 13.15 -14.52 -16.64
N GLN A 161 12.98 -13.57 -17.56
CA GLN A 161 13.12 -12.16 -17.27
C GLN A 161 11.74 -11.49 -17.10
N ILE A 162 11.73 -10.28 -16.52
CA ILE A 162 10.50 -9.48 -16.32
C ILE A 162 9.82 -9.27 -17.69
N PRO A 163 8.60 -9.76 -17.90
CA PRO A 163 7.86 -9.52 -19.13
C PRO A 163 7.78 -8.04 -19.46
N LEU A 164 8.04 -7.66 -20.69
CA LEU A 164 8.14 -6.26 -21.18
C LEU A 164 9.18 -5.40 -20.44
N GLY A 165 10.00 -6.00 -19.56
CA GLY A 165 11.03 -5.32 -18.77
C GLY A 165 10.49 -4.54 -17.58
N ILE A 166 11.42 -4.03 -16.76
CA ILE A 166 11.08 -3.27 -15.54
C ILE A 166 10.43 -1.91 -15.84
N GLY A 167 10.70 -1.36 -17.02
CA GLY A 167 10.14 -0.06 -17.46
C GLY A 167 8.64 -0.10 -17.77
N ASP A 168 8.01 -1.27 -17.85
CA ASP A 168 6.57 -1.40 -18.02
C ASP A 168 5.80 -1.18 -16.72
N PHE A 169 6.45 -1.32 -15.55
CA PHE A 169 5.84 -0.92 -14.29
C PHE A 169 5.65 0.60 -14.22
N ILE A 170 4.56 1.04 -13.62
CA ILE A 170 4.30 2.47 -13.37
C ILE A 170 5.42 3.01 -12.47
N PRO A 171 6.20 4.03 -12.91
CA PRO A 171 7.45 4.42 -12.22
C PRO A 171 7.25 4.80 -10.73
N ALA A 172 6.20 5.56 -10.42
CA ALA A 172 5.91 5.96 -9.04
C ALA A 172 5.59 4.75 -8.14
N GLN A 173 4.89 3.75 -8.67
CA GLN A 173 4.57 2.52 -7.95
C GLN A 173 5.85 1.68 -7.75
N LEU A 174 6.68 1.52 -8.77
CA LEU A 174 7.95 0.80 -8.65
C LEU A 174 8.88 1.45 -7.62
N LEU A 175 8.94 2.78 -7.59
CA LEU A 175 9.74 3.51 -6.59
C LEU A 175 9.23 3.23 -5.17
N THR A 176 7.92 3.35 -4.96
CA THR A 176 7.34 3.28 -3.63
C THR A 176 7.35 1.86 -3.07
N VAL A 177 6.91 0.87 -3.85
CA VAL A 177 6.74 -0.50 -3.34
C VAL A 177 7.92 -1.44 -3.64
N GLY A 178 8.77 -1.07 -4.60
CA GLY A 178 9.88 -1.93 -5.03
C GLY A 178 11.24 -1.54 -4.44
N ARG A 179 11.44 -0.29 -4.04
CA ARG A 179 12.74 0.26 -3.66
C ARG A 179 12.74 0.84 -2.27
N PHE A 180 13.91 0.85 -1.61
CA PHE A 180 14.08 1.48 -0.29
C PHE A 180 15.52 1.95 -0.12
N LEU A 181 15.71 3.20 0.31
CA LEU A 181 16.97 3.91 0.58
C LEU A 181 17.90 4.12 -0.62
N ASP A 182 17.88 3.24 -1.60
CA ASP A 182 18.77 3.24 -2.75
C ASP A 182 17.96 2.87 -4.01
N GLU A 183 17.89 3.78 -4.98
CA GLU A 183 17.17 3.55 -6.25
C GLU A 183 17.76 2.40 -7.08
N SER A 184 19.02 2.05 -6.85
CA SER A 184 19.66 0.93 -7.54
C SER A 184 19.23 -0.44 -7.00
N LYS A 185 18.62 -0.48 -5.81
CA LYS A 185 18.15 -1.71 -5.16
C LYS A 185 16.69 -2.01 -5.51
N LEU A 186 16.38 -3.28 -5.71
CA LEU A 186 15.04 -3.74 -6.03
C LEU A 186 14.66 -4.88 -5.07
N TYR A 187 13.79 -4.61 -4.10
CA TYR A 187 13.38 -5.59 -3.08
C TYR A 187 12.06 -6.28 -3.40
N ALA A 188 11.17 -5.62 -4.16
CA ALA A 188 9.88 -6.19 -4.51
C ALA A 188 9.45 -5.77 -5.92
N LEU A 189 8.56 -6.56 -6.54
CA LEU A 189 7.85 -6.16 -7.76
C LEU A 189 6.46 -5.64 -7.39
N PRO A 190 6.01 -4.52 -7.98
CA PRO A 190 4.67 -3.99 -7.74
C PRO A 190 3.59 -5.03 -8.08
N TYR A 191 2.74 -5.32 -7.10
CA TYR A 191 1.73 -6.36 -7.16
C TYR A 191 0.32 -5.78 -7.27
N ASP A 192 -0.03 -4.89 -6.33
CA ASP A 192 -1.28 -4.14 -6.29
C ASP A 192 -1.03 -2.76 -5.67
N CYS A 193 -1.56 -1.71 -6.27
CA CYS A 193 -1.27 -0.34 -5.84
C CYS A 193 -2.54 0.50 -5.70
N PRO A 194 -3.38 0.23 -4.69
CA PRO A 194 -4.56 1.03 -4.42
C PRO A 194 -4.22 2.44 -3.92
N THR A 195 -5.21 3.33 -3.98
CA THR A 195 -5.21 4.65 -3.35
C THR A 195 -6.58 4.94 -2.78
N MET A 196 -6.65 5.77 -1.75
CA MET A 196 -7.93 6.21 -1.21
C MET A 196 -8.56 7.26 -2.10
N ILE A 197 -9.85 7.07 -2.37
CA ILE A 197 -10.68 7.97 -3.18
C ILE A 197 -12.04 8.19 -2.52
N TRP A 198 -12.82 9.09 -3.06
CA TRP A 198 -14.17 9.40 -2.63
C TRP A 198 -15.18 8.53 -3.37
N PHE A 199 -15.86 7.65 -2.66
CA PHE A 199 -17.01 6.86 -3.11
C PHE A 199 -18.30 7.59 -2.76
N TYR A 200 -19.26 7.63 -3.66
CA TYR A 200 -20.54 8.28 -3.39
C TYR A 200 -21.68 7.67 -4.21
N ARG A 201 -22.89 7.78 -3.72
CA ARG A 201 -24.13 7.40 -4.42
C ARG A 201 -24.52 8.51 -5.40
N LYS A 202 -24.01 8.44 -6.64
CA LYS A 202 -24.26 9.48 -7.64
C LYS A 202 -25.71 9.64 -8.02
N ASP A 203 -26.52 8.56 -7.93
CA ASP A 203 -27.98 8.60 -8.14
C ASP A 203 -28.67 9.46 -7.05
N ILE A 204 -28.26 9.31 -5.79
CA ILE A 204 -28.79 10.08 -4.67
C ILE A 204 -28.32 11.54 -4.75
N PHE A 205 -27.06 11.77 -5.09
CA PHE A 205 -26.54 13.11 -5.33
C PHE A 205 -27.32 13.82 -6.44
N ALA A 206 -27.52 13.15 -7.58
CA ALA A 206 -28.31 13.69 -8.70
C ALA A 206 -29.77 14.00 -8.31
N LYS A 207 -30.42 13.10 -7.55
CA LYS A 207 -31.81 13.26 -7.09
C LYS A 207 -31.99 14.49 -6.22
N TYR A 208 -31.02 14.84 -5.37
CA TYR A 208 -31.14 15.93 -4.42
C TYR A 208 -30.25 17.14 -4.76
N LYS A 209 -29.63 17.17 -5.93
CA LYS A 209 -28.67 18.18 -6.37
C LYS A 209 -29.18 19.60 -6.18
N ASP A 210 -30.34 19.93 -6.72
CA ASP A 210 -30.87 21.29 -6.70
C ASP A 210 -31.17 21.77 -5.27
N GLN A 211 -31.69 20.86 -4.43
CA GLN A 211 -31.99 21.16 -3.03
C GLN A 211 -30.71 21.37 -2.20
N MET A 212 -29.68 20.55 -2.46
CA MET A 212 -28.36 20.73 -1.84
C MET A 212 -27.73 22.04 -2.32
N SER A 213 -27.75 22.32 -3.62
CA SER A 213 -27.17 23.54 -4.18
C SER A 213 -27.83 24.78 -3.61
N GLN A 214 -29.17 24.81 -3.49
CA GLN A 214 -29.91 25.90 -2.87
C GLN A 214 -29.54 26.07 -1.39
N ALA A 215 -29.44 24.97 -0.65
CA ALA A 215 -29.18 25.04 0.80
C ALA A 215 -27.72 25.33 1.15
N LEU A 216 -26.78 24.89 0.32
CA LEU A 216 -25.34 24.96 0.59
C LEU A 216 -24.66 26.14 -0.12
N GLY A 217 -25.26 26.66 -1.19
CA GLY A 217 -24.69 27.75 -1.98
C GLY A 217 -23.62 27.32 -2.97
N PHE A 218 -23.46 26.00 -3.23
CA PHE A 218 -22.51 25.46 -4.21
C PHE A 218 -23.05 24.16 -4.85
N ASP A 219 -22.48 23.76 -5.98
CA ASP A 219 -22.78 22.46 -6.63
C ASP A 219 -22.17 21.32 -5.80
N PRO A 220 -22.98 20.37 -5.26
CA PRO A 220 -22.48 19.28 -4.45
C PRO A 220 -21.81 18.16 -5.28
N THR A 221 -21.89 18.21 -6.61
CA THR A 221 -21.31 17.19 -7.49
C THR A 221 -19.78 17.18 -7.31
N PRO A 222 -19.17 16.03 -7.02
CA PRO A 222 -17.73 15.92 -6.90
C PRO A 222 -17.00 16.49 -8.12
N SER A 223 -16.02 17.36 -7.88
CA SER A 223 -15.25 18.06 -8.91
C SER A 223 -13.81 18.29 -8.45
N VAL A 224 -12.95 18.79 -9.36
CA VAL A 224 -11.57 19.18 -9.03
C VAL A 224 -11.48 20.26 -7.97
N ASP A 225 -12.55 21.03 -7.78
CA ASP A 225 -12.64 22.12 -6.81
C ASP A 225 -13.31 21.74 -5.49
N SER A 226 -13.81 20.50 -5.39
CA SER A 226 -14.41 20.01 -4.14
C SER A 226 -13.42 20.06 -2.99
N THR A 227 -13.87 20.61 -1.84
CA THR A 227 -13.06 20.76 -0.64
C THR A 227 -13.57 19.86 0.50
N TRP A 228 -12.70 19.55 1.47
CA TRP A 228 -13.10 18.83 2.69
C TRP A 228 -14.18 19.56 3.49
N GLU A 229 -14.19 20.90 3.48
CA GLU A 229 -15.27 21.66 4.10
C GLU A 229 -16.61 21.48 3.37
N GLN A 230 -16.60 21.46 2.02
CA GLN A 230 -17.81 21.15 1.24
C GLN A 230 -18.27 19.71 1.48
N TYR A 231 -17.34 18.74 1.54
CA TYR A 231 -17.63 17.35 1.91
C TYR A 231 -18.35 17.28 3.27
N TYR A 232 -17.82 17.98 4.28
CA TYR A 232 -18.43 18.09 5.59
C TYR A 232 -19.84 18.71 5.55
N GLN A 233 -20.02 19.77 4.78
CA GLN A 233 -21.34 20.43 4.64
C GLN A 233 -22.35 19.52 3.93
N ILE A 234 -21.94 18.76 2.91
CA ILE A 234 -22.77 17.76 2.24
C ILE A 234 -23.19 16.69 3.26
N ALA A 235 -22.24 16.16 4.04
CA ALA A 235 -22.55 15.17 5.07
C ALA A 235 -23.57 15.68 6.10
N LYS A 236 -23.41 16.93 6.57
CA LYS A 236 -24.38 17.59 7.48
C LYS A 236 -25.75 17.72 6.85
N TRP A 237 -25.82 18.09 5.57
CA TRP A 237 -27.09 18.21 4.88
C TRP A 237 -27.85 16.89 4.85
N PHE A 238 -27.17 15.76 4.53
CA PHE A 238 -27.79 14.43 4.56
C PHE A 238 -28.26 14.05 5.95
N ASN A 239 -27.46 14.30 6.98
CA ASN A 239 -27.83 14.03 8.38
C ASN A 239 -29.09 14.81 8.79
N ALA A 240 -29.20 16.08 8.38
CA ALA A 240 -30.38 16.91 8.66
C ALA A 240 -31.62 16.46 7.86
N ASN A 241 -31.43 15.83 6.71
CA ASN A 241 -32.51 15.41 5.80
C ASN A 241 -32.72 13.88 5.78
N LYS A 242 -32.27 13.15 6.78
CA LYS A 242 -32.34 11.68 6.82
C LYS A 242 -33.76 11.11 6.64
N ALA A 243 -34.77 11.75 7.22
CA ALA A 243 -36.17 11.36 7.06
C ALA A 243 -36.67 11.46 5.60
N LYS A 244 -36.14 12.42 4.83
CA LYS A 244 -36.47 12.65 3.43
C LYS A 244 -35.66 11.79 2.48
N THR A 245 -34.39 11.59 2.75
CA THR A 245 -33.48 10.86 1.88
C THR A 245 -33.53 9.35 2.12
N GLY A 246 -33.92 8.91 3.30
CA GLY A 246 -33.84 7.51 3.74
C GLY A 246 -32.43 7.06 4.11
N ILE A 247 -31.43 7.95 4.04
CA ILE A 247 -30.03 7.65 4.36
C ILE A 247 -29.73 8.11 5.80
N PRO A 248 -29.27 7.20 6.68
CA PRO A 248 -29.05 7.55 8.09
C PRO A 248 -27.95 8.58 8.32
N TYR A 249 -26.85 8.49 7.55
CA TYR A 249 -25.68 9.35 7.69
C TYR A 249 -25.15 9.84 6.35
N GLY A 250 -24.61 11.05 6.31
CA GLY A 250 -23.97 11.62 5.13
C GLY A 250 -22.63 10.95 4.80
N THR A 251 -21.87 10.53 5.83
CA THR A 251 -20.56 9.91 5.67
C THR A 251 -20.27 8.86 6.73
N GLY A 252 -19.33 7.98 6.43
CA GLY A 252 -18.64 7.09 7.35
C GLY A 252 -17.14 7.11 7.07
N HIS A 253 -16.36 6.62 8.01
CA HIS A 253 -14.90 6.62 7.98
C HIS A 253 -14.33 5.34 8.56
N GLN A 254 -13.06 5.03 8.25
CA GLN A 254 -12.34 3.87 8.77
C GLN A 254 -11.52 4.25 10.00
N ALA A 255 -12.23 4.52 11.12
CA ALA A 255 -11.67 5.12 12.34
C ALA A 255 -11.49 4.14 13.51
N LYS A 256 -11.46 2.83 13.26
CA LYS A 256 -11.06 1.81 14.24
C LYS A 256 -9.61 2.08 14.68
N GLN A 257 -9.31 1.87 15.96
CA GLN A 257 -7.93 1.95 16.48
C GLN A 257 -7.04 0.86 15.83
N TYR A 258 -6.54 1.18 14.65
CA TYR A 258 -5.80 0.31 13.74
C TYR A 258 -5.15 1.16 12.64
N ASP A 259 -4.25 0.61 11.82
CA ASP A 259 -3.62 1.28 10.66
C ASP A 259 -4.61 2.08 9.81
N SER A 260 -5.84 1.59 9.67
CA SER A 260 -6.88 2.27 8.88
C SER A 260 -7.22 3.67 9.39
N LEU A 261 -7.17 3.92 10.70
CA LEU A 261 -7.39 5.25 11.28
C LEU A 261 -6.27 6.23 10.90
N MET A 262 -5.02 5.77 10.95
CA MET A 262 -3.87 6.56 10.48
C MET A 262 -4.00 6.83 8.98
N CYS A 263 -4.39 5.84 8.18
CA CYS A 263 -4.61 6.00 6.74
C CYS A 263 -5.65 7.08 6.43
N ASP A 264 -6.81 7.02 7.08
CA ASP A 264 -7.89 7.98 6.87
C ASP A 264 -7.46 9.41 7.27
N PHE A 265 -6.86 9.56 8.45
CA PHE A 265 -6.34 10.83 8.94
C PHE A 265 -5.25 11.43 8.05
N SER A 266 -4.34 10.63 7.51
CA SER A 266 -3.21 11.09 6.69
C SER A 266 -3.64 11.86 5.44
N ASN A 267 -4.81 11.53 4.86
CA ASN A 267 -5.37 12.31 3.75
C ASN A 267 -5.66 13.75 4.17
N ILE A 268 -6.25 13.94 5.35
CA ILE A 268 -6.60 15.25 5.88
C ILE A 268 -5.34 15.99 6.37
N LEU A 269 -4.43 15.29 7.07
CA LEU A 269 -3.15 15.83 7.50
C LEU A 269 -2.41 16.51 6.32
N ALA A 270 -2.20 15.77 5.25
CA ALA A 270 -1.50 16.26 4.07
C ALA A 270 -2.30 17.33 3.30
N ALA A 271 -3.63 17.23 3.26
CA ALA A 271 -4.49 18.22 2.61
C ALA A 271 -4.47 19.58 3.34
N TYR A 272 -4.23 19.58 4.65
CA TYR A 272 -4.02 20.78 5.45
C TYR A 272 -2.58 21.31 5.40
N GLY A 273 -1.66 20.62 4.74
CA GLY A 273 -0.26 20.98 4.60
C GLY A 273 0.62 20.48 5.74
N GLY A 274 0.08 19.62 6.62
CA GLY A 274 0.85 18.89 7.62
C GLY A 274 1.54 17.67 7.01
N GLY A 275 2.46 17.11 7.78
CA GLY A 275 3.20 15.90 7.46
C GLY A 275 3.74 15.27 8.73
N TYR A 276 4.30 14.07 8.60
CA TYR A 276 4.92 13.39 9.73
C TYR A 276 6.33 13.91 10.02
N PHE A 277 7.08 14.25 8.96
CA PHE A 277 8.47 14.71 9.04
C PHE A 277 8.71 15.90 8.11
N ALA A 278 9.79 16.64 8.32
CA ALA A 278 10.05 17.88 7.59
C ALA A 278 10.20 17.67 6.07
N ASP A 279 10.73 16.53 5.63
CA ASP A 279 10.90 16.17 4.19
C ASP A 279 10.05 14.92 3.86
N ASP A 280 8.74 15.03 4.07
CA ASP A 280 7.80 13.94 3.83
C ASP A 280 7.86 13.40 2.39
N ALA A 281 8.13 14.23 1.40
CA ALA A 281 8.20 13.80 0.00
C ALA A 281 9.38 12.82 -0.23
N LYS A 282 10.54 13.12 0.35
CA LYS A 282 11.71 12.25 0.30
C LYS A 282 11.49 10.99 1.13
N VAL A 283 10.99 11.16 2.36
CA VAL A 283 10.77 10.06 3.29
C VAL A 283 9.69 9.10 2.78
N GLY A 284 8.63 9.60 2.14
CA GLY A 284 7.56 8.78 1.56
C GLY A 284 7.95 8.10 0.25
N GLY A 285 8.79 8.72 -0.59
CA GLY A 285 9.21 8.18 -1.89
C GLY A 285 10.20 7.02 -1.74
N LEU A 286 11.50 7.34 -1.64
CA LEU A 286 12.57 6.35 -1.50
C LEU A 286 12.71 5.82 -0.08
N GLY A 287 12.29 6.59 0.91
CA GLY A 287 12.42 6.24 2.32
C GLY A 287 13.63 6.86 3.01
N SER A 288 13.72 6.66 4.33
CA SER A 288 14.81 7.17 5.17
C SER A 288 15.03 6.28 6.39
N GLU A 289 16.29 6.12 6.81
CA GLU A 289 16.64 5.56 8.14
C GLU A 289 16.70 6.64 9.22
N SER A 290 16.77 7.92 8.83
CA SER A 290 16.86 9.08 9.73
C SER A 290 15.91 10.16 9.24
N PRO A 291 14.60 10.05 9.50
CA PRO A 291 13.60 10.96 8.97
C PRO A 291 13.63 12.36 9.62
N GLY A 292 14.37 12.53 10.71
CA GLY A 292 14.39 13.76 11.49
C GLY A 292 13.27 13.85 12.53
N ALA A 293 13.08 15.04 13.10
CA ALA A 293 12.07 15.28 14.11
C ALA A 293 10.65 15.20 13.52
N CYS A 294 9.73 14.68 14.32
CA CYS A 294 8.31 14.61 13.96
C CYS A 294 7.69 16.02 13.94
N MET A 295 6.83 16.28 12.94
CA MET A 295 6.19 17.57 12.67
C MET A 295 4.71 17.62 13.07
N LEU A 296 4.21 16.65 13.82
CA LEU A 296 2.80 16.59 14.17
C LEU A 296 2.34 17.70 15.14
N ASP A 297 3.25 18.37 15.85
CA ASP A 297 2.90 19.53 16.69
C ASP A 297 2.80 20.86 15.95
N GLN A 298 3.01 20.87 14.63
CA GLN A 298 2.90 22.08 13.84
C GLN A 298 1.43 22.49 13.62
N PRO A 299 1.17 23.80 13.45
CA PRO A 299 -0.20 24.32 13.32
C PRO A 299 -1.06 23.61 12.28
N GLU A 300 -0.48 23.22 11.14
CA GLU A 300 -1.18 22.53 10.06
C GLU A 300 -1.68 21.14 10.50
N ALA A 301 -0.87 20.40 11.26
CA ALA A 301 -1.25 19.10 11.78
C ALA A 301 -2.31 19.19 12.88
N ILE A 302 -2.22 20.19 13.75
CA ILE A 302 -3.24 20.48 14.77
C ILE A 302 -4.57 20.85 14.11
N GLN A 303 -4.57 21.74 13.11
CA GLN A 303 -5.78 22.10 12.36
C GLN A 303 -6.39 20.90 11.62
N ALA A 304 -5.56 20.00 11.07
CA ALA A 304 -6.03 18.77 10.47
C ALA A 304 -6.73 17.86 11.49
N ALA A 305 -6.17 17.72 12.69
CA ALA A 305 -6.76 16.94 13.77
C ALA A 305 -8.09 17.55 14.29
N GLU A 306 -8.16 18.88 14.40
CA GLU A 306 -9.39 19.60 14.75
C GLU A 306 -10.48 19.35 13.72
N PHE A 307 -10.14 19.46 12.43
CA PHE A 307 -11.10 19.19 11.36
C PHE A 307 -11.52 17.72 11.33
N TYR A 308 -10.59 16.79 11.51
CA TYR A 308 -10.88 15.35 11.54
C TYR A 308 -11.85 15.03 12.69
N MET A 309 -11.62 15.54 13.89
CA MET A 309 -12.52 15.37 15.01
C MET A 309 -13.92 15.95 14.72
N LYS A 310 -13.99 17.17 14.09
CA LYS A 310 -15.24 17.79 13.64
C LYS A 310 -15.98 16.92 12.63
N LEU A 311 -15.27 16.30 11.68
CA LEU A 311 -15.82 15.43 10.65
C LEU A 311 -16.36 14.14 11.24
N LEU A 312 -15.60 13.47 12.11
CA LEU A 312 -16.00 12.22 12.76
C LEU A 312 -17.20 12.41 13.70
N ALA A 313 -17.36 13.59 14.30
CA ALA A 313 -18.50 13.92 15.16
C ALA A 313 -19.86 13.87 14.42
N ILE A 314 -19.86 13.98 13.08
CA ILE A 314 -21.09 13.90 12.26
C ILE A 314 -21.14 12.64 11.39
N ALA A 315 -20.08 11.84 11.36
CA ALA A 315 -20.02 10.58 10.64
C ALA A 315 -20.92 9.51 11.29
N ASN A 316 -21.11 8.39 10.61
CA ASN A 316 -21.76 7.23 11.21
C ASN A 316 -20.97 6.82 12.47
N PRO A 317 -21.61 6.71 13.65
CA PRO A 317 -20.92 6.37 14.91
C PRO A 317 -20.14 5.06 14.87
N ALA A 318 -20.56 4.09 14.04
CA ALA A 318 -19.85 2.84 13.85
C ALA A 318 -18.47 3.01 13.18
N SER A 319 -18.16 4.18 12.61
CA SER A 319 -16.85 4.51 12.05
C SER A 319 -15.69 4.17 12.98
N THR A 320 -15.84 4.40 14.29
CA THR A 320 -14.80 4.07 15.30
C THR A 320 -14.57 2.58 15.52
N THR A 321 -15.40 1.72 14.91
CA THR A 321 -15.26 0.26 14.93
C THR A 321 -14.88 -0.32 13.56
N TRP A 322 -14.89 0.50 12.52
CA TRP A 322 -14.64 0.10 11.15
C TRP A 322 -13.17 0.32 10.76
N ASP A 323 -12.58 -0.70 10.16
CA ASP A 323 -11.45 -0.61 9.26
C ASP A 323 -11.97 -0.37 7.82
N TRP A 324 -11.11 -0.50 6.81
CA TRP A 324 -11.49 -0.33 5.39
C TRP A 324 -12.62 -1.26 4.95
N SER A 325 -12.60 -2.54 5.38
CA SER A 325 -13.65 -3.52 5.05
C SER A 325 -14.97 -3.21 5.76
N GLY A 326 -14.89 -2.75 7.03
CA GLY A 326 -16.07 -2.31 7.78
C GLY A 326 -16.72 -1.08 7.19
N ALA A 327 -15.93 -0.10 6.74
CA ALA A 327 -16.43 1.10 6.09
C ALA A 327 -17.10 0.77 4.73
N ASP A 328 -16.52 -0.13 3.94
CA ASP A 328 -17.10 -0.64 2.70
C ASP A 328 -18.43 -1.35 2.94
N ALA A 329 -18.46 -2.29 3.89
CA ALA A 329 -19.68 -3.00 4.25
C ALA A 329 -20.81 -2.06 4.70
N GLY A 330 -20.47 -1.00 5.47
CA GLY A 330 -21.41 0.05 5.88
C GLY A 330 -21.95 0.84 4.68
N PHE A 331 -21.11 1.16 3.70
CA PHE A 331 -21.53 1.83 2.47
C PHE A 331 -22.45 0.93 1.63
N GLN A 332 -22.08 -0.33 1.42
CA GLN A 332 -22.91 -1.31 0.73
C GLN A 332 -24.25 -1.59 1.42
N ALA A 333 -24.29 -1.47 2.75
CA ALA A 333 -25.51 -1.55 3.55
C ALA A 333 -26.35 -0.24 3.52
N GLU A 334 -25.97 0.74 2.71
CA GLU A 334 -26.65 2.05 2.55
C GLU A 334 -26.75 2.85 3.86
N GLN A 335 -25.80 2.64 4.79
CA GLN A 335 -25.78 3.37 6.04
C GLN A 335 -25.27 4.81 5.89
N MET A 336 -24.59 5.11 4.79
CA MET A 336 -24.14 6.45 4.41
C MET A 336 -24.22 6.64 2.90
N VAL A 337 -24.17 7.92 2.46
CA VAL A 337 -24.25 8.28 1.05
C VAL A 337 -22.86 8.39 0.40
N MET A 338 -21.83 8.60 1.21
CA MET A 338 -20.44 8.73 0.73
C MET A 338 -19.44 8.25 1.79
N VAL A 339 -18.26 7.84 1.32
CA VAL A 339 -17.18 7.32 2.16
C VAL A 339 -15.82 7.49 1.48
N PRO A 340 -14.75 7.90 2.18
CA PRO A 340 -13.39 7.72 1.72
C PRO A 340 -12.98 6.26 1.87
N ASN A 341 -12.52 5.61 0.80
CA ASN A 341 -12.05 4.23 0.88
C ASN A 341 -11.05 3.90 -0.22
N TRP A 342 -10.41 2.76 -0.13
CA TRP A 342 -9.49 2.22 -1.12
C TRP A 342 -10.23 1.84 -2.39
N HIS A 343 -9.73 2.28 -3.56
CA HIS A 343 -10.48 2.14 -4.81
C HIS A 343 -10.69 0.69 -5.27
N GLU A 344 -9.94 -0.26 -4.73
CA GLU A 344 -10.10 -1.69 -5.00
C GLU A 344 -11.43 -2.28 -4.51
N PHE A 345 -12.12 -1.60 -3.59
CA PHE A 345 -13.48 -1.98 -3.18
C PHE A 345 -14.55 -1.73 -4.24
N ALA A 346 -14.21 -1.01 -5.31
CA ALA A 346 -15.15 -0.65 -6.38
C ALA A 346 -15.89 -1.85 -6.99
N ALA A 347 -15.24 -3.02 -7.09
CA ALA A 347 -15.89 -4.22 -7.63
C ALA A 347 -17.11 -4.65 -6.80
N GLY A 348 -17.00 -4.62 -5.47
CA GLY A 348 -18.10 -4.93 -4.55
C GLY A 348 -19.24 -3.92 -4.66
N ASP A 349 -18.91 -2.64 -4.70
CA ASP A 349 -19.88 -1.56 -4.81
C ASP A 349 -20.61 -1.55 -6.15
N VAL A 350 -19.90 -1.80 -7.25
CA VAL A 350 -20.53 -1.93 -8.57
C VAL A 350 -21.45 -3.14 -8.61
N LYS A 351 -21.07 -4.25 -8.00
CA LYS A 351 -21.94 -5.43 -7.89
C LYS A 351 -23.23 -5.10 -7.12
N LYS A 352 -23.15 -4.25 -6.10
CA LYS A 352 -24.29 -3.84 -5.25
C LYS A 352 -25.15 -2.78 -5.93
N PHE A 353 -24.54 -1.72 -6.49
CA PHE A 353 -25.23 -0.50 -6.91
C PHE A 353 -25.30 -0.32 -8.43
N GLY A 354 -24.50 -1.08 -9.20
CA GLY A 354 -24.39 -0.89 -10.65
C GLY A 354 -23.82 0.49 -10.97
N GLU A 355 -24.42 1.17 -11.93
CA GLU A 355 -24.01 2.52 -12.35
C GLU A 355 -24.33 3.63 -11.33
N LYS A 356 -25.02 3.31 -10.23
CA LYS A 356 -25.44 4.30 -9.23
C LYS A 356 -24.32 4.75 -8.32
N VAL A 357 -23.21 4.01 -8.23
CA VAL A 357 -22.02 4.43 -7.50
C VAL A 357 -21.16 5.32 -8.39
N GLY A 358 -20.54 6.34 -7.79
CA GLY A 358 -19.60 7.24 -8.42
C GLY A 358 -18.30 7.30 -7.63
N TYR A 359 -17.22 7.63 -8.34
CA TYR A 359 -15.87 7.70 -7.79
C TYR A 359 -15.24 9.02 -8.16
N TYR A 360 -14.55 9.63 -7.24
CA TYR A 360 -13.76 10.82 -7.44
C TYR A 360 -12.53 10.80 -6.53
N ARG A 361 -11.44 11.53 -6.86
CA ARG A 361 -10.37 11.72 -5.91
C ARG A 361 -10.88 12.40 -4.64
N LEU A 362 -10.18 12.26 -3.52
CA LEU A 362 -10.58 12.92 -2.28
C LEU A 362 -10.60 14.44 -2.42
N PRO A 363 -11.44 15.13 -1.64
CA PRO A 363 -11.52 16.59 -1.65
C PRO A 363 -10.18 17.24 -1.31
N LYS A 364 -9.91 18.41 -1.88
CA LYS A 364 -8.74 19.19 -1.51
C LYS A 364 -8.93 19.87 -0.15
N GLY A 365 -7.86 20.02 0.59
CA GLY A 365 -7.82 20.84 1.80
C GLY A 365 -7.44 22.30 1.51
N PRO A 366 -7.17 23.07 2.56
CA PRO A 366 -6.76 24.46 2.42
C PRO A 366 -5.44 24.66 1.68
N LYS A 367 -4.56 23.66 1.69
CA LYS A 367 -3.21 23.75 1.12
C LYS A 367 -3.04 22.97 -0.18
N ARG A 368 -3.60 21.77 -0.25
CA ARG A 368 -3.42 20.89 -1.43
C ARG A 368 -4.53 19.83 -1.54
N SER A 369 -4.55 19.14 -2.67
CA SER A 369 -5.16 17.81 -2.76
C SER A 369 -4.22 16.78 -2.14
N ALA A 370 -4.77 15.81 -1.43
CA ALA A 370 -4.00 14.71 -0.88
C ALA A 370 -4.83 13.42 -0.87
N ASN A 371 -4.25 12.38 -1.44
CA ASN A 371 -4.83 11.04 -1.48
C ASN A 371 -3.69 10.08 -1.13
N ILE A 372 -3.81 9.36 -0.03
CA ILE A 372 -2.73 8.47 0.35
C ILE A 372 -2.56 7.37 -0.68
N PHE A 373 -1.31 7.10 -0.99
CA PHE A 373 -0.91 5.96 -1.77
C PHE A 373 -0.84 4.74 -0.84
N GLY A 374 -1.57 3.71 -1.19
CA GLY A 374 -1.37 2.38 -0.70
C GLY A 374 -0.48 1.62 -1.66
N GLY A 375 -0.58 0.35 -1.62
CA GLY A 375 0.11 -0.47 -2.58
C GLY A 375 1.09 -1.40 -1.94
N THR A 376 1.32 -2.45 -2.68
CA THR A 376 2.08 -3.57 -2.19
C THR A 376 2.92 -4.13 -3.31
N GLY A 377 4.15 -4.47 -2.95
CA GLY A 377 5.00 -5.36 -3.74
C GLY A 377 4.91 -6.80 -3.23
N ILE A 378 5.42 -7.70 -4.02
CA ILE A 378 5.75 -9.05 -3.56
C ILE A 378 7.25 -9.23 -3.60
N ALA A 379 7.80 -9.77 -2.50
CA ALA A 379 9.23 -9.89 -2.25
C ALA A 379 9.63 -11.35 -1.99
N ILE A 380 10.92 -11.62 -2.07
CA ILE A 380 11.50 -12.93 -1.78
C ILE A 380 12.23 -12.88 -0.44
N ASN A 381 11.97 -13.87 0.42
CA ASN A 381 12.64 -14.03 1.69
C ASN A 381 14.14 -14.37 1.47
N GLY A 382 15.03 -13.52 2.01
CA GLY A 382 16.48 -13.70 1.90
C GLY A 382 17.01 -14.93 2.64
N GLY A 383 16.29 -15.41 3.66
CA GLY A 383 16.63 -16.62 4.41
C GLY A 383 16.24 -17.91 3.72
N ALA A 384 15.42 -17.88 2.65
CA ALA A 384 15.05 -19.07 1.90
C ALA A 384 16.26 -19.66 1.14
N ALA A 385 16.26 -20.97 0.92
CA ALA A 385 17.32 -21.63 0.15
C ALA A 385 17.37 -21.06 -1.29
N GLU A 386 18.56 -21.02 -1.90
CA GLU A 386 18.75 -20.43 -3.24
C GLU A 386 17.79 -20.99 -4.29
N LYS A 387 17.56 -22.31 -4.29
CA LYS A 387 16.59 -22.95 -5.19
C LYS A 387 15.17 -22.39 -4.98
N GLN A 388 14.78 -22.21 -3.72
CA GLN A 388 13.47 -21.62 -3.38
C GLN A 388 13.37 -20.16 -3.83
N GLN A 389 14.44 -19.37 -3.63
CA GLN A 389 14.49 -17.99 -4.08
C GLN A 389 14.36 -17.89 -5.61
N LYS A 390 15.04 -18.73 -6.38
CA LYS A 390 14.92 -18.78 -7.85
C LYS A 390 13.52 -19.24 -8.30
N ALA A 391 12.96 -20.23 -7.62
CA ALA A 391 11.58 -20.66 -7.87
C ALA A 391 10.55 -19.56 -7.53
N ALA A 392 10.74 -18.84 -6.43
CA ALA A 392 9.93 -17.71 -6.04
C ALA A 392 10.02 -16.56 -7.05
N TRP A 393 11.18 -16.34 -7.67
CA TRP A 393 11.31 -15.36 -8.75
C TRP A 393 10.34 -15.64 -9.90
N LEU A 394 10.18 -16.91 -10.31
CA LEU A 394 9.21 -17.27 -11.35
C LEU A 394 7.77 -16.96 -10.93
N PHE A 395 7.45 -17.12 -9.63
CA PHE A 395 6.14 -16.72 -9.13
C PHE A 395 5.95 -15.20 -9.20
N LEU A 396 6.93 -14.41 -8.79
CA LEU A 396 6.87 -12.96 -8.89
C LEU A 396 6.63 -12.52 -10.35
N LEU A 397 7.35 -13.10 -11.29
CA LEU A 397 7.19 -12.80 -12.72
C LEU A 397 5.79 -13.14 -13.23
N TRP A 398 5.25 -14.29 -12.82
CA TRP A 398 3.91 -14.71 -13.20
C TRP A 398 2.85 -13.82 -12.59
N ALA A 399 2.90 -13.61 -11.28
CA ALA A 399 1.90 -12.85 -10.54
C ALA A 399 1.84 -11.36 -10.97
N THR A 400 2.96 -10.80 -11.42
CA THR A 400 3.04 -9.42 -11.88
C THR A 400 3.08 -9.28 -13.41
N SER A 401 2.83 -10.36 -14.17
CA SER A 401 2.78 -10.29 -15.63
C SER A 401 1.53 -9.56 -16.12
N PRO A 402 1.57 -8.90 -17.29
CA PRO A 402 0.39 -8.27 -17.86
C PRO A 402 -0.81 -9.22 -18.01
N GLU A 403 -0.54 -10.49 -18.39
CA GLU A 403 -1.56 -11.51 -18.56
C GLU A 403 -2.27 -11.84 -17.25
N THR A 404 -1.52 -12.02 -16.16
CA THR A 404 -2.08 -12.31 -14.84
C THR A 404 -2.85 -11.11 -14.29
N GLN A 405 -2.30 -9.89 -14.42
CA GLN A 405 -3.02 -8.67 -13.98
C GLN A 405 -4.32 -8.46 -14.76
N LEU A 406 -4.37 -8.83 -16.04
CA LEU A 406 -5.62 -8.83 -16.80
C LEU A 406 -6.58 -9.93 -16.30
N ALA A 407 -6.08 -11.12 -15.96
CA ALA A 407 -6.91 -12.18 -15.38
C ALA A 407 -7.50 -11.77 -14.03
N ASP A 408 -6.69 -11.09 -13.18
CA ASP A 408 -7.16 -10.55 -11.90
C ASP A 408 -8.29 -9.53 -12.07
N LEU A 409 -8.21 -8.65 -13.07
CA LEU A 409 -9.29 -7.71 -13.39
C LEU A 409 -10.60 -8.41 -13.78
N LYS A 410 -10.51 -9.61 -14.35
CA LYS A 410 -11.64 -10.45 -14.75
C LYS A 410 -12.12 -11.40 -13.65
N SER A 411 -11.41 -11.47 -12.53
CA SER A 411 -11.69 -12.41 -11.44
C SER A 411 -13.06 -12.16 -10.83
N LYS A 412 -13.77 -13.25 -10.52
CA LYS A 412 -15.08 -13.19 -9.86
C LYS A 412 -15.00 -12.99 -8.35
N VAL A 413 -13.82 -13.21 -7.77
CA VAL A 413 -13.59 -13.15 -6.33
C VAL A 413 -12.94 -11.84 -5.89
N GLY A 414 -12.58 -11.00 -6.83
CA GLY A 414 -11.94 -9.72 -6.61
C GLY A 414 -11.18 -9.29 -7.85
N GLY A 415 -10.45 -8.23 -7.75
CA GLY A 415 -9.60 -7.72 -8.80
C GLY A 415 -8.56 -6.80 -8.19
N GLY A 416 -7.38 -6.79 -8.79
CA GLY A 416 -6.29 -5.92 -8.38
C GLY A 416 -6.33 -4.58 -9.10
N THR A 417 -5.38 -3.76 -8.72
CA THR A 417 -5.03 -2.53 -9.41
C THR A 417 -3.82 -2.82 -10.29
N PRO A 418 -3.93 -2.83 -11.61
CA PRO A 418 -2.78 -3.11 -12.47
C PRO A 418 -1.62 -2.16 -12.19
N THR A 419 -0.43 -2.71 -12.13
CA THR A 419 0.81 -1.97 -11.88
C THR A 419 1.65 -1.78 -13.14
N ARG A 420 1.15 -2.30 -14.27
CA ARG A 420 1.79 -2.23 -15.59
C ARG A 420 1.11 -1.23 -16.50
N THR A 421 1.90 -0.40 -17.17
CA THR A 421 1.40 0.57 -18.16
C THR A 421 0.71 -0.14 -19.32
N SER A 422 1.31 -1.23 -19.82
CA SER A 422 0.77 -2.03 -20.92
C SER A 422 -0.63 -2.58 -20.67
N VAL A 423 -0.97 -2.92 -19.42
CA VAL A 423 -2.33 -3.41 -19.07
C VAL A 423 -3.38 -2.33 -19.31
N TYR A 424 -3.10 -1.08 -18.92
CA TYR A 424 -4.03 0.03 -19.15
C TYR A 424 -4.19 0.42 -20.63
N GLU A 425 -3.28 -0.01 -21.49
CA GLU A 425 -3.31 0.23 -22.93
C GLU A 425 -4.05 -0.89 -23.70
N MET A 426 -4.42 -1.98 -23.03
CA MET A 426 -5.18 -3.07 -23.66
C MET A 426 -6.57 -2.59 -24.07
N PRO A 427 -7.03 -2.87 -25.31
CA PRO A 427 -8.34 -2.43 -25.80
C PRO A 427 -9.51 -2.83 -24.88
N GLU A 428 -9.49 -4.04 -24.34
CA GLU A 428 -10.54 -4.53 -23.44
C GLU A 428 -10.52 -3.80 -22.09
N VAL A 429 -9.36 -3.39 -21.57
CA VAL A 429 -9.23 -2.59 -20.35
C VAL A 429 -9.77 -1.18 -20.59
N ILE A 430 -9.40 -0.55 -21.71
CA ILE A 430 -9.92 0.76 -22.12
C ILE A 430 -11.45 0.73 -22.24
N GLN A 431 -12.00 -0.30 -22.89
CA GLN A 431 -13.45 -0.47 -23.07
C GLN A 431 -14.16 -0.59 -21.72
N ASN A 432 -13.60 -1.36 -20.78
CA ASN A 432 -14.19 -1.63 -19.47
C ASN A 432 -13.95 -0.53 -18.44
N SER A 433 -13.21 0.53 -18.76
CA SER A 433 -13.05 1.69 -17.87
C SER A 433 -14.30 2.59 -17.78
N LYS A 434 -15.36 2.24 -18.52
CA LYS A 434 -16.64 2.95 -18.54
C LYS A 434 -17.78 1.95 -18.38
N TRP A 435 -18.91 2.42 -17.86
CA TRP A 435 -20.13 1.63 -17.76
C TRP A 435 -20.77 1.36 -19.15
N PRO A 436 -21.30 0.16 -19.43
CA PRO A 436 -21.22 -1.05 -18.59
C PRO A 436 -19.82 -1.70 -18.64
N SER A 437 -19.40 -2.32 -17.53
CA SER A 437 -18.09 -2.96 -17.41
C SER A 437 -18.22 -4.40 -16.90
N THR A 438 -17.42 -5.29 -17.46
CA THR A 438 -17.18 -6.65 -16.93
C THR A 438 -15.96 -6.72 -16.03
N MET A 439 -15.24 -5.58 -15.85
CA MET A 439 -14.08 -5.40 -14.96
C MET A 439 -14.38 -4.22 -14.02
N PRO A 440 -15.20 -4.42 -12.97
CA PRO A 440 -15.82 -3.32 -12.21
C PRO A 440 -14.80 -2.39 -11.55
N ASN A 441 -13.64 -2.88 -11.10
CA ASN A 441 -12.58 -2.06 -10.51
C ASN A 441 -12.10 -0.95 -11.45
N LEU A 442 -12.15 -1.16 -12.76
CA LEU A 442 -11.73 -0.15 -13.74
C LEU A 442 -12.61 1.11 -13.72
N LEU A 443 -13.85 1.02 -13.21
CA LEU A 443 -14.73 2.19 -13.10
C LEU A 443 -14.23 3.22 -12.11
N ALA A 444 -13.44 2.80 -11.09
CA ALA A 444 -12.77 3.69 -10.14
C ALA A 444 -11.39 4.18 -10.62
N THR A 445 -10.84 3.56 -11.68
CA THR A 445 -9.47 3.81 -12.14
C THR A 445 -9.25 5.26 -12.57
N GLY A 446 -10.26 5.92 -13.14
CA GLY A 446 -10.17 7.33 -13.52
C GLY A 446 -9.89 8.23 -12.32
N ALA A 447 -10.60 8.02 -11.20
CA ALA A 447 -10.39 8.73 -9.95
C ALA A 447 -9.05 8.37 -9.31
N ALA A 448 -8.66 7.07 -9.33
CA ALA A 448 -7.38 6.61 -8.81
C ALA A 448 -6.20 7.21 -9.58
N ARG A 449 -6.25 7.23 -10.91
CA ARG A 449 -5.19 7.84 -11.75
C ARG A 449 -5.07 9.35 -11.53
N ASP A 450 -6.18 10.05 -11.26
CA ASP A 450 -6.14 11.46 -10.88
C ASP A 450 -5.53 11.64 -9.48
N ALA A 451 -5.84 10.74 -8.54
CA ALA A 451 -5.27 10.72 -7.20
C ALA A 451 -3.75 10.42 -7.17
N TRP A 452 -3.23 9.65 -8.14
CA TRP A 452 -1.78 9.34 -8.23
C TRP A 452 -0.93 10.46 -8.86
N LYS A 453 -1.54 11.50 -9.42
CA LYS A 453 -0.75 12.62 -9.96
C LYS A 453 0.11 13.23 -8.85
N PRO A 454 1.34 13.70 -9.16
CA PRO A 454 2.27 14.24 -8.15
C PRO A 454 1.65 15.33 -7.26
N GLU A 455 0.77 16.15 -7.82
CA GLU A 455 0.08 17.23 -7.12
C GLU A 455 -1.04 16.75 -6.18
N ASN A 456 -1.52 15.51 -6.34
CA ASN A 456 -2.66 14.95 -5.62
C ASN A 456 -2.29 13.80 -4.67
N VAL A 457 -1.17 13.12 -4.92
CA VAL A 457 -0.78 11.96 -4.10
C VAL A 457 -0.11 12.40 -2.81
N TYR A 458 -0.31 11.61 -1.76
CA TYR A 458 0.46 11.67 -0.53
C TYR A 458 1.07 10.30 -0.22
N MET A 459 2.38 10.27 -0.04
CA MET A 459 3.14 9.08 0.33
C MET A 459 3.42 9.12 1.83
N ARG A 460 2.96 8.12 2.57
CA ARG A 460 3.27 7.97 4.01
C ARG A 460 4.77 7.77 4.21
N PRO A 461 5.33 8.07 5.39
CA PRO A 461 6.74 7.85 5.66
C PRO A 461 7.14 6.38 5.52
N LYS A 462 8.14 6.12 4.68
CA LYS A 462 8.74 4.81 4.49
C LYS A 462 10.03 4.73 5.31
N ILE A 463 9.92 4.29 6.56
CA ILE A 463 10.99 4.25 7.55
C ILE A 463 11.01 2.91 8.29
N SER A 464 12.18 2.50 8.76
CA SER A 464 12.32 1.21 9.46
C SER A 464 11.50 1.12 10.76
N GLN A 465 11.19 2.25 11.39
CA GLN A 465 10.40 2.32 12.62
C GLN A 465 8.90 2.50 12.40
N TRP A 466 8.41 2.42 11.15
CA TRP A 466 7.03 2.80 10.82
C TRP A 466 5.98 2.06 11.65
N ASN A 467 6.13 0.77 11.90
CA ASN A 467 5.17 -0.01 12.70
C ASN A 467 4.95 0.58 14.11
N GLN A 468 6.00 1.14 14.71
CA GLN A 468 5.90 1.78 16.03
C GLN A 468 5.28 3.18 15.90
N VAL A 469 5.67 3.94 14.87
CA VAL A 469 5.14 5.28 14.59
C VAL A 469 3.65 5.21 14.29
N ASP A 470 3.22 4.32 13.43
CA ASP A 470 1.83 4.06 13.09
C ASP A 470 0.99 3.72 14.34
N THR A 471 1.51 2.81 15.18
CA THR A 471 0.88 2.45 16.46
C THR A 471 0.66 3.66 17.37
N VAL A 472 1.62 4.56 17.46
CA VAL A 472 1.49 5.81 18.21
C VAL A 472 0.39 6.67 17.61
N VAL A 473 0.41 6.88 16.28
CA VAL A 473 -0.53 7.77 15.59
C VAL A 473 -1.97 7.30 15.78
N PHE A 474 -2.30 6.04 15.43
CA PHE A 474 -3.67 5.59 15.57
C PHE A 474 -4.13 5.48 17.02
N THR A 475 -3.21 5.23 17.96
CA THR A 475 -3.55 5.17 19.40
C THR A 475 -3.89 6.57 19.92
N GLU A 476 -3.08 7.58 19.62
CA GLU A 476 -3.33 8.95 20.06
C GLU A 476 -4.59 9.53 19.40
N LEU A 477 -4.80 9.28 18.09
CA LEU A 477 -6.04 9.67 17.39
C LEU A 477 -7.27 8.99 18.00
N SER A 478 -7.19 7.72 18.36
CA SER A 478 -8.30 7.00 19.02
C SER A 478 -8.68 7.63 20.35
N LYS A 479 -7.70 8.04 21.18
CA LYS A 479 -7.94 8.79 22.42
C LYS A 479 -8.64 10.13 22.18
N MET A 480 -8.22 10.85 21.12
CA MET A 480 -8.87 12.09 20.71
C MET A 480 -10.33 11.86 20.32
N LEU A 481 -10.60 10.88 19.48
CA LEU A 481 -11.96 10.55 19.04
C LEU A 481 -12.84 10.06 20.19
N ALA A 482 -12.27 9.45 21.22
CA ALA A 482 -12.95 9.10 22.46
C ALA A 482 -13.16 10.28 23.43
N GLY A 483 -12.73 11.49 23.07
CA GLY A 483 -12.83 12.70 23.90
C GLY A 483 -11.90 12.73 25.11
N GLN A 484 -10.87 11.87 25.14
CA GLN A 484 -9.93 11.77 26.28
C GLN A 484 -8.85 12.86 26.23
N GLN A 485 -8.61 13.48 25.07
CA GLN A 485 -7.66 14.57 24.91
C GLN A 485 -8.06 15.47 23.75
N SER A 486 -7.58 16.73 23.79
CA SER A 486 -7.82 17.69 22.70
C SER A 486 -6.96 17.35 21.47
N PRO A 487 -7.32 17.84 20.26
CA PRO A 487 -6.51 17.68 19.07
C PRO A 487 -5.05 18.14 19.26
N GLU A 488 -4.84 19.31 19.86
CA GLU A 488 -3.50 19.84 20.15
C GLU A 488 -2.70 18.91 21.09
N ALA A 489 -3.33 18.44 22.18
CA ALA A 489 -2.68 17.50 23.11
C ALA A 489 -2.35 16.17 22.43
N THR A 490 -3.23 15.69 21.56
CA THR A 490 -3.04 14.48 20.75
C THR A 490 -1.79 14.61 19.85
N MET A 491 -1.71 15.67 19.08
CA MET A 491 -0.62 15.88 18.14
C MET A 491 0.72 16.08 18.86
N LYS A 492 0.75 16.82 19.97
CA LYS A 492 1.95 16.99 20.81
C LYS A 492 2.39 15.67 21.45
N SER A 493 1.45 14.87 21.96
CA SER A 493 1.73 13.55 22.54
C SER A 493 2.30 12.59 21.50
N ALA A 494 1.69 12.54 20.31
CA ALA A 494 2.17 11.72 19.20
C ALA A 494 3.61 12.11 18.82
N LYS A 495 3.87 13.41 18.62
CA LYS A 495 5.23 13.91 18.32
C LYS A 495 6.25 13.46 19.35
N GLN A 496 6.00 13.68 20.64
CA GLN A 496 6.94 13.33 21.72
C GLN A 496 7.29 11.84 21.73
N GLN A 497 6.33 10.98 21.43
CA GLN A 497 6.55 9.54 21.36
C GLN A 497 7.31 9.15 20.09
N ILE A 498 6.97 9.75 18.94
CA ILE A 498 7.61 9.49 17.66
C ILE A 498 9.06 9.94 17.68
N ASP A 499 9.38 11.13 18.22
CA ASP A 499 10.78 11.61 18.35
C ASP A 499 11.65 10.60 19.10
N LYS A 500 11.13 10.02 20.19
CA LYS A 500 11.87 8.97 20.93
C LYS A 500 12.09 7.70 20.11
N ILE A 501 11.13 7.34 19.27
CA ILE A 501 11.21 6.14 18.40
C ILE A 501 12.27 6.35 17.31
N VAL A 502 12.29 7.52 16.69
CA VAL A 502 13.20 7.81 15.56
C VAL A 502 14.55 8.38 16.04
N GLY A 503 14.72 8.65 17.34
CA GLY A 503 15.95 9.16 17.92
C GLY A 503 16.23 10.64 17.60
N ALA A 504 15.19 11.45 17.49
CA ALA A 504 15.25 12.88 17.16
C ALA A 504 15.09 13.79 18.40
#